data_10fc690f4fc633ac82c87ce64eae9abf
#
_entry.id   10fc690f4fc633ac82c87ce64eae9abf
#
_cell.length_a   1.000
_cell.length_b   1.000
_cell.length_c   1.000
_cell.angle_alpha   90.00
_cell.angle_beta   90.00
_cell.angle_gamma   90.00
#
_symmetry.space_group_name_H-M   'P 1'
#
loop_
_entity.id
_entity.type
_entity.pdbx_description
1 polymer ?
#
loop_
_entity_poly.entity_id
_entity_poly.type
_entity_poly.pdbx_seq_one_letter_code
_entity_poly.pdbx_strand_id
1 'polypeptide(L)'
;MQLFNGKSLTFDAICLNGPQETQINKIGDTPIISMKMADYELEQGKTRTQPLLLKTITKKSGTLKIQINQKKIFKQVEEGENIYEIPTGKLKDQSKIKVKISTEGQTVATQEFIRSNQQLRRSIDYVDQFAGSSGSRWMIGPGPWMPFGMVKLMPDNEDAHWKAGYEYNVENIMGFSHIHEWTMTGLLMMPTTGDLKIQPGTEKQPDYGYRSRINKKTETARIGYYSVNLTDYNIQAELTATTRSSLQRYTFNKAEQPRILVDFFFPAEYDWNLDDVYVKKVSDTEIEGWTLNDCRSTGYHGVQRYKLHFVMQFDKPFKTMNGWIRNKVYSQIEQLHKSNMKSRQVFTVENNSQDKLDAGIFLDFNLNTGDDVMVRTGISLVSIDNARLNLEEEIARPFGWNFDKVVTNQQDTWETLFQRVSITTDNYLLKQKFYTNLYRSISPRTIWNDVNGEWIDMNGNKGSYRQAR
;
A
#
# COMPACT_ATOMS: atom_id res chain seq x y z
N MET A 1 10.28 -10.12 -28.81
CA MET A 1 10.36 -8.65 -28.76
C MET A 1 10.78 -8.18 -30.14
N GLN A 2 9.81 -7.78 -30.97
CA GLN A 2 10.11 -7.18 -32.30
C GLN A 2 10.42 -5.72 -32.08
N LEU A 3 11.65 -5.32 -32.37
CA LEU A 3 12.06 -3.92 -32.41
C LEU A 3 11.43 -3.31 -33.68
N PHE A 4 10.54 -2.34 -33.48
CA PHE A 4 9.96 -1.56 -34.56
C PHE A 4 11.02 -0.64 -35.19
N ASN A 5 11.27 -0.83 -36.46
CA ASN A 5 12.16 0.01 -37.26
C ASN A 5 11.74 1.49 -37.20
N GLY A 6 12.51 2.31 -36.54
CA GLY A 6 12.71 3.72 -36.85
C GLY A 6 11.53 4.69 -36.71
N LYS A 7 10.41 4.32 -36.08
CA LYS A 7 9.33 5.26 -35.78
C LYS A 7 9.30 5.54 -34.28
N SER A 8 9.45 6.82 -33.91
CA SER A 8 9.22 7.28 -32.55
C SER A 8 7.79 6.93 -32.14
N LEU A 9 7.61 6.10 -31.11
CA LEU A 9 6.35 5.94 -30.41
C LEU A 9 6.12 7.23 -29.59
N THR A 10 5.28 8.10 -30.10
CA THR A 10 4.72 9.18 -29.30
C THR A 10 3.62 8.53 -28.45
N PHE A 11 3.89 8.31 -27.18
CA PHE A 11 2.83 8.01 -26.23
C PHE A 11 2.11 9.34 -25.98
N ASP A 12 0.89 9.49 -26.48
CA ASP A 12 -0.03 10.49 -25.95
C ASP A 12 -0.14 10.27 -24.44
N ALA A 13 -0.12 11.36 -23.69
CA ALA A 13 -0.05 11.34 -22.25
C ALA A 13 -1.08 10.37 -21.66
N ILE A 14 -0.62 9.23 -21.17
CA ILE A 14 -1.45 8.35 -20.33
C ILE A 14 -1.83 9.20 -19.12
N CYS A 15 -3.11 9.48 -18.95
CA CYS A 15 -3.65 10.19 -17.79
C CYS A 15 -3.36 9.36 -16.53
N LEU A 16 -2.32 9.71 -15.81
CA LEU A 16 -1.90 9.00 -14.60
C LEU A 16 -2.73 9.37 -13.36
N ASN A 17 -3.61 10.40 -13.44
CA ASN A 17 -4.40 10.90 -12.30
C ASN A 17 -5.82 11.37 -12.72
N GLY A 18 -6.62 10.50 -13.33
CA GLY A 18 -7.97 10.84 -13.76
C GLY A 18 -8.01 11.82 -14.96
N PRO A 19 -9.17 12.34 -15.35
CA PRO A 19 -9.31 13.13 -16.58
C PRO A 19 -8.61 14.49 -16.45
N GLN A 20 -7.30 14.51 -16.67
CA GLN A 20 -6.49 15.73 -16.65
C GLN A 20 -6.87 16.69 -17.80
N GLU A 21 -7.36 16.19 -18.93
CA GLU A 21 -7.89 17.05 -19.99
C GLU A 21 -9.00 17.98 -19.49
N THR A 22 -9.84 17.51 -18.58
CA THR A 22 -10.90 18.34 -17.99
C THR A 22 -10.33 19.37 -17.01
N GLN A 23 -9.20 19.07 -16.36
CA GLN A 23 -8.52 20.03 -15.46
C GLN A 23 -7.70 21.05 -16.24
N ILE A 24 -6.97 20.65 -17.29
CA ILE A 24 -6.19 21.56 -18.14
C ILE A 24 -7.09 22.60 -18.80
N ASN A 25 -8.26 22.21 -19.27
CA ASN A 25 -9.22 23.13 -19.85
C ASN A 25 -9.83 24.12 -18.84
N LYS A 26 -9.78 23.84 -17.55
CA LYS A 26 -10.24 24.72 -16.45
C LYS A 26 -9.12 25.54 -15.82
N ILE A 27 -7.86 25.34 -16.24
CA ILE A 27 -6.72 26.10 -15.72
C ILE A 27 -6.85 27.52 -16.26
N GLY A 28 -6.90 28.50 -15.34
CA GLY A 28 -6.75 29.92 -15.68
C GLY A 28 -5.33 30.24 -16.15
N ASP A 29 -5.02 31.51 -16.36
CA ASP A 29 -3.67 31.95 -16.73
C ASP A 29 -2.65 31.77 -15.59
N THR A 30 -3.11 31.54 -14.36
CA THR A 30 -2.25 31.27 -13.18
C THR A 30 -1.83 29.81 -13.14
N PRO A 31 -0.52 29.50 -13.05
CA PRO A 31 -0.05 28.12 -12.93
C PRO A 31 -0.60 27.44 -11.67
N ILE A 32 -1.00 26.17 -11.80
CA ILE A 32 -1.23 25.30 -10.65
C ILE A 32 0.13 24.84 -10.14
N ILE A 33 0.36 24.99 -8.84
CA ILE A 33 1.65 24.70 -8.21
C ILE A 33 1.42 23.81 -7.01
N SER A 34 2.17 22.69 -6.94
CA SER A 34 2.33 21.93 -5.72
C SER A 34 3.81 21.75 -5.37
N MET A 35 4.10 21.62 -4.08
CA MET A 35 5.44 21.56 -3.55
C MET A 35 5.55 20.47 -2.49
N LYS A 36 6.64 19.70 -2.52
CA LYS A 36 7.03 18.82 -1.43
C LYS A 36 8.56 18.75 -1.31
N MET A 37 9.06 18.45 -0.12
CA MET A 37 10.46 18.08 0.04
C MET A 37 10.67 16.68 -0.54
N ALA A 38 11.79 16.46 -1.22
CA ALA A 38 12.13 15.13 -1.70
C ALA A 38 12.50 14.21 -0.53
N ASP A 39 12.25 12.92 -0.67
CA ASP A 39 12.65 11.88 0.28
C ASP A 39 14.09 11.37 0.02
N TYR A 40 14.92 12.22 -0.60
CA TYR A 40 16.31 11.96 -0.94
C TYR A 40 17.14 13.24 -0.95
N GLU A 41 18.47 13.11 -0.97
CA GLU A 41 19.42 14.21 -1.17
C GLU A 41 20.08 14.12 -2.55
N LEU A 42 20.43 15.29 -3.08
CA LEU A 42 21.28 15.45 -4.26
C LEU A 42 22.69 15.79 -3.82
N GLU A 43 23.67 15.23 -4.51
CA GLU A 43 25.07 15.65 -4.36
C GLU A 43 25.41 16.71 -5.40
N GLN A 44 25.86 17.86 -4.94
CA GLN A 44 26.34 18.96 -5.77
C GLN A 44 27.76 19.32 -5.35
N GLY A 45 28.76 18.75 -6.04
CA GLY A 45 30.14 18.81 -5.64
C GLY A 45 30.36 18.17 -4.27
N LYS A 46 30.82 18.93 -3.28
CA LYS A 46 31.03 18.46 -1.90
C LYS A 46 29.81 18.69 -0.97
N THR A 47 28.70 19.15 -1.51
CA THR A 47 27.54 19.53 -0.71
C THR A 47 26.34 18.61 -1.01
N ARG A 48 25.71 18.09 0.04
CA ARG A 48 24.43 17.39 -0.06
C ARG A 48 23.30 18.36 0.24
N THR A 49 22.22 18.27 -0.53
CA THR A 49 21.04 19.11 -0.39
C THR A 49 19.77 18.29 -0.62
N GLN A 50 18.80 18.39 0.27
CA GLN A 50 17.46 17.86 0.06
C GLN A 50 16.71 18.80 -0.88
N PRO A 51 16.37 18.42 -2.12
CA PRO A 51 15.70 19.32 -3.05
C PRO A 51 14.21 19.50 -2.70
N LEU A 52 13.68 20.66 -3.08
CA LEU A 52 12.24 20.88 -3.19
C LEU A 52 11.78 20.35 -4.55
N LEU A 53 10.82 19.46 -4.58
CA LEU A 53 10.11 19.04 -5.79
C LEU A 53 8.99 20.05 -6.05
N LEU A 54 9.12 20.79 -7.14
CA LEU A 54 8.14 21.75 -7.60
C LEU A 54 7.41 21.17 -8.81
N LYS A 55 6.16 20.78 -8.61
CA LYS A 55 5.27 20.39 -9.70
C LYS A 55 4.51 21.62 -10.20
N THR A 56 4.47 21.80 -11.50
CA THR A 56 3.74 22.88 -12.16
C THR A 56 2.81 22.31 -13.24
N ILE A 57 1.62 22.89 -13.37
CA ILE A 57 0.73 22.67 -14.51
C ILE A 57 0.38 24.07 -15.05
N THR A 58 0.80 24.38 -16.27
CA THR A 58 0.63 25.71 -16.84
C THR A 58 0.29 25.64 -18.35
N LYS A 59 -0.51 26.60 -18.83
CA LYS A 59 -0.87 26.73 -20.27
C LYS A 59 0.19 27.40 -21.11
N LYS A 60 1.16 28.06 -20.48
CA LYS A 60 2.20 28.82 -21.19
C LYS A 60 3.52 28.65 -20.44
N SER A 61 4.59 28.60 -21.21
CA SER A 61 5.93 28.72 -20.64
C SER A 61 6.12 30.08 -19.98
N GLY A 62 6.89 30.15 -18.91
CA GLY A 62 7.11 31.39 -18.17
C GLY A 62 8.21 31.28 -17.13
N THR A 63 8.40 32.34 -16.36
CA THR A 63 9.41 32.38 -15.29
C THR A 63 8.74 32.44 -13.93
N LEU A 64 9.05 31.47 -13.08
CA LEU A 64 8.69 31.51 -11.67
C LEU A 64 9.85 32.09 -10.85
N LYS A 65 9.51 32.99 -9.93
CA LYS A 65 10.40 33.44 -8.88
C LYS A 65 10.15 32.59 -7.64
N ILE A 66 11.13 31.79 -7.27
CA ILE A 66 11.11 30.90 -6.10
C ILE A 66 11.99 31.54 -5.03
N GLN A 67 11.40 31.85 -3.89
CA GLN A 67 12.14 32.35 -2.74
C GLN A 67 12.16 31.22 -1.67
N ILE A 68 13.38 30.77 -1.35
CA ILE A 68 13.64 29.77 -0.30
C ILE A 68 14.34 30.52 0.84
N ASN A 69 13.65 30.77 1.94
CA ASN A 69 14.08 31.67 3.00
C ASN A 69 14.44 33.05 2.43
N GLN A 70 15.74 33.42 2.44
CA GLN A 70 16.23 34.68 1.87
C GLN A 70 16.74 34.55 0.43
N LYS A 71 17.01 33.32 -0.06
CA LYS A 71 17.53 33.05 -1.39
C LYS A 71 16.45 33.14 -2.45
N LYS A 72 16.71 33.89 -3.52
CA LYS A 72 15.82 33.99 -4.68
C LYS A 72 16.39 33.19 -5.85
N ILE A 73 15.56 32.40 -6.51
CA ILE A 73 15.88 31.58 -7.68
C ILE A 73 14.82 31.91 -8.75
N PHE A 74 15.26 32.08 -9.98
CA PHE A 74 14.38 32.21 -11.13
C PHE A 74 14.42 30.91 -11.92
N LYS A 75 13.26 30.28 -12.12
CA LYS A 75 13.13 29.01 -12.85
C LYS A 75 12.24 29.20 -14.05
N GLN A 76 12.79 28.91 -15.24
CA GLN A 76 11.96 28.76 -16.45
C GLN A 76 11.13 27.50 -16.31
N VAL A 77 9.82 27.62 -16.51
CA VAL A 77 8.86 26.53 -16.53
C VAL A 77 8.27 26.42 -17.93
N GLU A 78 8.10 25.19 -18.37
CA GLU A 78 7.55 24.88 -19.68
C GLU A 78 6.04 24.69 -19.59
N GLU A 79 5.34 24.85 -20.73
CA GLU A 79 3.94 24.53 -20.87
C GLU A 79 3.67 23.06 -20.52
N GLY A 80 2.49 22.79 -19.98
CA GLY A 80 2.06 21.47 -19.57
C GLY A 80 2.39 21.14 -18.12
N GLU A 81 2.43 19.85 -17.82
CA GLU A 81 2.80 19.32 -16.50
C GLU A 81 4.29 19.04 -16.44
N ASN A 82 4.96 19.63 -15.45
CA ASN A 82 6.39 19.45 -15.24
C ASN A 82 6.74 19.33 -13.75
N ILE A 83 7.84 18.64 -13.46
CA ILE A 83 8.40 18.56 -12.11
C ILE A 83 9.84 19.03 -12.17
N TYR A 84 10.20 19.94 -11.25
CA TYR A 84 11.53 20.52 -11.14
C TYR A 84 12.13 20.22 -9.77
N GLU A 85 13.39 19.79 -9.75
CA GLU A 85 14.19 19.66 -8.53
C GLU A 85 14.86 21.01 -8.24
N ILE A 86 14.45 21.66 -7.17
CA ILE A 86 14.99 22.97 -6.77
C ILE A 86 15.89 22.78 -5.55
N PRO A 87 17.21 22.95 -5.69
CA PRO A 87 18.14 22.80 -4.57
C PRO A 87 17.87 23.83 -3.46
N THR A 88 17.65 23.36 -2.24
CA THR A 88 17.37 24.24 -1.09
C THR A 88 18.65 24.81 -0.47
N GLY A 89 19.82 24.33 -0.88
CA GLY A 89 21.12 24.69 -0.33
C GLY A 89 21.49 23.88 0.91
N LYS A 90 22.67 24.19 1.46
CA LYS A 90 23.16 23.53 2.69
C LYS A 90 22.43 24.06 3.90
N LEU A 91 21.56 23.26 4.48
CA LEU A 91 20.81 23.58 5.68
C LEU A 91 21.09 22.50 6.75
N LYS A 92 20.99 22.89 8.03
CA LYS A 92 21.07 21.92 9.12
C LYS A 92 19.82 21.04 9.13
N ASP A 93 19.96 19.84 9.67
CA ASP A 93 18.83 18.98 9.96
C ASP A 93 17.80 19.70 10.84
N GLN A 94 16.51 19.40 10.66
CA GLN A 94 15.37 20.03 11.34
C GLN A 94 15.26 21.56 11.11
N SER A 95 15.95 22.12 10.11
CA SER A 95 15.80 23.53 9.74
C SER A 95 14.43 23.79 9.11
N LYS A 96 13.76 24.85 9.53
CA LYS A 96 12.57 25.35 8.85
C LYS A 96 12.90 26.00 7.52
N ILE A 97 12.17 25.66 6.50
CA ILE A 97 12.31 26.17 5.14
C ILE A 97 10.99 26.83 4.75
N LYS A 98 11.01 28.15 4.55
CA LYS A 98 9.87 28.88 4.02
C LYS A 98 10.05 29.08 2.52
N VAL A 99 9.12 28.54 1.73
CA VAL A 99 9.10 28.67 0.28
C VAL A 99 7.96 29.59 -0.13
N LYS A 100 8.28 30.57 -0.98
CA LYS A 100 7.30 31.46 -1.60
C LYS A 100 7.53 31.45 -3.11
N ILE A 101 6.49 31.19 -3.89
CA ILE A 101 6.50 31.20 -5.33
C ILE A 101 5.66 32.34 -5.84
N SER A 102 6.23 33.07 -6.82
CA SER A 102 5.56 34.22 -7.44
C SER A 102 5.74 34.17 -8.97
N THR A 103 4.73 34.60 -9.69
CA THR A 103 4.75 34.86 -11.13
C THR A 103 4.21 36.26 -11.42
N GLU A 104 4.80 36.99 -12.35
CA GLU A 104 4.39 38.36 -12.74
C GLU A 104 4.18 39.29 -11.55
N GLY A 105 4.99 39.13 -10.50
CA GLY A 105 4.91 39.92 -9.28
C GLY A 105 3.86 39.46 -8.26
N GLN A 106 2.96 38.56 -8.62
CA GLN A 106 1.94 38.01 -7.71
C GLN A 106 2.42 36.74 -7.04
N THR A 107 2.08 36.56 -5.76
CA THR A 107 2.37 35.32 -5.02
C THR A 107 1.31 34.29 -5.34
N VAL A 108 1.74 33.14 -5.84
CA VAL A 108 0.87 32.02 -6.23
C VAL A 108 0.88 30.86 -5.22
N ALA A 109 1.95 30.71 -4.47
CA ALA A 109 2.03 29.69 -3.39
C ALA A 109 2.99 30.12 -2.28
N THR A 110 2.67 29.70 -1.04
CA THR A 110 3.57 29.83 0.12
C THR A 110 3.40 28.62 1.01
N GLN A 111 4.50 27.96 1.38
CA GLN A 111 4.48 26.78 2.26
C GLN A 111 5.74 26.75 3.12
N GLU A 112 5.63 26.15 4.31
CA GLU A 112 6.76 25.87 5.20
C GLU A 112 7.02 24.37 5.26
N PHE A 113 8.29 24.03 5.29
CA PHE A 113 8.79 22.66 5.37
C PHE A 113 9.81 22.55 6.48
N ILE A 114 10.08 21.31 6.88
CA ILE A 114 11.20 20.96 7.77
C ILE A 114 12.16 20.12 6.95
N ARG A 115 13.44 20.54 6.91
CA ARG A 115 14.48 19.73 6.29
C ARG A 115 14.77 18.52 7.16
N SER A 116 14.96 17.36 6.53
CA SER A 116 15.46 16.16 7.17
C SER A 116 16.64 15.57 6.39
N ASN A 117 17.56 14.93 7.11
CA ASN A 117 18.64 14.20 6.46
C ASN A 117 18.06 12.99 5.72
N GLN A 118 18.46 12.83 4.48
CA GLN A 118 17.99 11.76 3.60
C GLN A 118 19.18 11.00 3.00
N GLN A 119 18.92 9.84 2.42
CA GLN A 119 19.89 9.13 1.61
C GLN A 119 20.08 9.82 0.26
N LEU A 120 21.19 9.53 -0.43
CA LEU A 120 21.38 9.99 -1.81
C LEU A 120 20.33 9.37 -2.71
N ARG A 121 19.88 10.17 -3.69
CA ARG A 121 18.89 9.75 -4.68
C ARG A 121 19.30 8.47 -5.40
N ARG A 122 18.35 7.55 -5.49
CA ARG A 122 18.44 6.29 -6.21
C ARG A 122 17.40 6.24 -7.34
N SER A 123 17.46 5.22 -8.19
CA SER A 123 16.48 5.03 -9.28
C SER A 123 15.06 4.79 -8.73
N ILE A 124 14.94 4.13 -7.59
CA ILE A 124 13.66 3.87 -6.91
C ILE A 124 12.94 5.15 -6.46
N ASP A 125 13.66 6.24 -6.23
CA ASP A 125 13.10 7.50 -5.73
C ASP A 125 12.30 8.26 -6.82
N TYR A 126 12.39 7.83 -8.07
CA TYR A 126 11.54 8.33 -9.15
C TYR A 126 10.17 7.64 -9.23
N VAL A 127 9.94 6.52 -8.52
CA VAL A 127 8.68 5.77 -8.60
C VAL A 127 7.57 6.51 -7.89
N ASP A 128 6.48 6.77 -8.61
CA ASP A 128 5.24 7.28 -8.05
C ASP A 128 4.23 6.13 -7.90
N GLN A 129 4.04 5.66 -6.67
CA GLN A 129 3.14 4.54 -6.39
C GLN A 129 1.65 4.91 -6.45
N PHE A 130 1.31 6.19 -6.42
CA PHE A 130 -0.07 6.63 -6.62
C PHE A 130 -0.45 6.75 -8.09
N ALA A 131 0.54 6.83 -8.98
CA ALA A 131 0.28 6.91 -10.42
C ALA A 131 -0.49 5.68 -10.91
N GLY A 132 -1.64 5.92 -11.55
CA GLY A 132 -2.52 4.88 -12.08
C GLY A 132 -3.46 4.23 -11.06
N SER A 133 -3.51 4.72 -9.81
CA SER A 133 -4.39 4.19 -8.76
C SER A 133 -5.76 4.87 -8.70
N SER A 134 -6.04 5.81 -9.61
CA SER A 134 -7.37 6.41 -9.75
C SER A 134 -8.11 5.84 -10.96
N GLY A 135 -9.34 5.38 -10.76
CA GLY A 135 -10.15 4.74 -11.80
C GLY A 135 -9.59 3.40 -12.31
N SER A 136 -8.56 2.89 -11.67
CA SER A 136 -7.98 1.59 -11.97
C SER A 136 -8.78 0.48 -11.29
N ARG A 137 -9.09 -0.56 -12.04
CA ARG A 137 -9.73 -1.77 -11.53
C ARG A 137 -8.82 -3.00 -11.52
N TRP A 138 -7.52 -2.80 -11.65
CA TRP A 138 -6.55 -3.86 -11.84
C TRP A 138 -5.53 -3.93 -10.71
N MET A 139 -5.99 -3.73 -9.47
CA MET A 139 -5.14 -3.93 -8.30
C MET A 139 -3.82 -3.17 -8.34
N ILE A 140 -3.87 -1.95 -8.87
CA ILE A 140 -2.77 -1.01 -8.83
C ILE A 140 -2.97 -0.15 -7.59
N GLY A 141 -2.19 -0.40 -6.55
CA GLY A 141 -2.27 0.32 -5.29
C GLY A 141 -0.92 0.74 -4.78
N PRO A 142 -0.91 1.65 -3.79
CA PRO A 142 0.29 2.16 -3.15
C PRO A 142 0.74 1.20 -2.04
N GLY A 143 1.34 0.07 -2.41
CA GLY A 143 1.78 -0.92 -1.43
C GLY A 143 3.27 -1.23 -1.50
N PRO A 144 3.88 -1.67 -0.39
CA PRO A 144 5.27 -2.10 -0.33
C PRO A 144 5.47 -3.48 -0.98
N TRP A 145 5.27 -3.58 -2.30
CA TRP A 145 5.34 -4.84 -3.02
C TRP A 145 6.75 -5.18 -3.46
N MET A 146 7.20 -6.39 -3.14
CA MET A 146 8.45 -6.94 -3.67
C MET A 146 8.33 -7.24 -5.18
N PRO A 147 9.44 -7.26 -5.93
CA PRO A 147 9.44 -7.86 -7.26
C PRO A 147 8.94 -9.30 -7.16
N PHE A 148 7.91 -9.64 -7.93
CA PHE A 148 7.29 -10.96 -7.95
C PHE A 148 6.75 -11.45 -6.60
N GLY A 149 6.49 -10.56 -5.64
CA GLY A 149 6.03 -10.93 -4.30
C GLY A 149 4.67 -11.63 -4.29
N MET A 150 4.51 -12.66 -3.45
CA MET A 150 3.23 -13.28 -3.13
C MET A 150 2.39 -12.33 -2.27
N VAL A 151 3.02 -11.66 -1.32
CA VAL A 151 2.36 -10.61 -0.52
C VAL A 151 2.24 -9.34 -1.34
N LYS A 152 1.00 -8.87 -1.50
CA LYS A 152 0.61 -7.62 -2.14
C LYS A 152 -0.04 -6.70 -1.09
N LEU A 153 0.65 -6.51 0.04
CA LEU A 153 0.13 -5.68 1.12
C LEU A 153 -0.14 -4.25 0.65
N MET A 154 -1.36 -3.78 0.84
CA MET A 154 -1.74 -2.40 0.56
C MET A 154 -3.04 -2.01 1.28
N PRO A 155 -3.38 -0.71 1.36
CA PRO A 155 -4.69 -0.28 1.85
C PRO A 155 -5.82 -0.71 0.91
N ASP A 156 -6.97 -1.00 1.52
CA ASP A 156 -8.23 -1.28 0.87
C ASP A 156 -9.24 -0.19 1.20
N ASN A 157 -9.83 0.40 0.19
CA ASN A 157 -10.82 1.46 0.38
C ASN A 157 -12.00 1.38 -0.60
N GLU A 158 -11.89 0.59 -1.63
CA GLU A 158 -12.96 0.37 -2.60
C GLU A 158 -13.86 -0.77 -2.13
N ASP A 159 -15.17 -0.58 -2.17
CA ASP A 159 -16.18 -1.56 -1.77
C ASP A 159 -17.06 -2.00 -2.94
N ALA A 160 -16.81 -1.51 -4.13
CA ALA A 160 -17.49 -1.95 -5.33
C ALA A 160 -16.86 -3.25 -5.86
N HIS A 161 -17.70 -4.19 -6.23
CA HIS A 161 -17.36 -5.55 -6.65
C HIS A 161 -16.46 -5.69 -7.89
N TRP A 162 -16.05 -4.59 -8.47
CA TRP A 162 -15.17 -4.52 -9.64
C TRP A 162 -13.76 -4.05 -9.33
N LYS A 163 -13.54 -3.51 -8.15
CA LYS A 163 -12.36 -2.73 -7.80
C LYS A 163 -11.94 -3.09 -6.39
N ALA A 164 -11.49 -4.32 -6.20
CA ALA A 164 -10.84 -4.64 -4.95
C ALA A 164 -9.59 -3.78 -4.77
N GLY A 165 -9.36 -3.36 -3.55
CA GLY A 165 -8.16 -2.66 -3.15
C GLY A 165 -8.32 -1.15 -3.07
N TYR A 166 -7.48 -0.42 -3.79
CA TYR A 166 -7.28 1.00 -3.56
C TYR A 166 -7.75 1.89 -4.72
N GLU A 167 -8.52 2.91 -4.39
CA GLU A 167 -8.89 4.02 -5.27
C GLU A 167 -8.41 5.35 -4.67
N TYR A 168 -7.59 6.09 -5.42
CA TYR A 168 -6.94 7.32 -4.92
C TYR A 168 -7.92 8.40 -4.44
N ASN A 169 -9.09 8.52 -5.07
CA ASN A 169 -10.06 9.56 -4.72
C ASN A 169 -10.92 9.25 -3.50
N VAL A 170 -10.81 8.05 -2.93
CA VAL A 170 -11.54 7.66 -1.72
C VAL A 170 -10.77 8.11 -0.49
N GLU A 171 -11.43 8.84 0.40
CA GLU A 171 -10.83 9.45 1.59
C GLU A 171 -11.10 8.66 2.88
N ASN A 172 -11.25 7.35 2.77
CA ASN A 172 -11.31 6.44 3.91
C ASN A 172 -10.68 5.09 3.56
N ILE A 173 -10.29 4.32 4.57
CA ILE A 173 -9.65 3.02 4.44
C ILE A 173 -10.43 1.99 5.25
N MET A 174 -10.71 0.84 4.64
CA MET A 174 -11.36 -0.32 5.25
C MET A 174 -10.37 -1.16 6.05
N GLY A 175 -9.11 -1.22 5.60
CA GLY A 175 -8.03 -1.97 6.24
C GLY A 175 -6.88 -2.20 5.30
N PHE A 176 -6.02 -3.15 5.65
CA PHE A 176 -4.80 -3.49 4.92
C PHE A 176 -4.78 -5.00 4.67
N SER A 177 -4.99 -5.43 3.41
CA SER A 177 -4.99 -6.86 3.10
C SER A 177 -3.70 -7.32 2.41
N HIS A 178 -3.44 -8.63 2.46
CA HIS A 178 -2.16 -9.24 2.08
C HIS A 178 -2.13 -9.73 0.64
N ILE A 179 -3.28 -9.97 0.03
CA ILE A 179 -3.37 -10.50 -1.34
C ILE A 179 -4.27 -9.60 -2.17
N HIS A 180 -3.73 -9.18 -3.31
CA HIS A 180 -4.42 -8.38 -4.32
C HIS A 180 -4.10 -8.97 -5.69
N GLU A 181 -4.82 -10.02 -6.03
CA GLU A 181 -4.78 -10.68 -7.33
C GLU A 181 -6.18 -10.73 -7.91
N TRP A 182 -6.31 -10.94 -9.20
CA TRP A 182 -7.58 -10.87 -9.92
C TRP A 182 -8.76 -11.59 -9.25
N THR A 183 -8.51 -12.78 -8.73
CA THR A 183 -9.55 -13.63 -8.11
C THR A 183 -9.15 -14.11 -6.72
N MET A 184 -8.11 -13.51 -6.15
CA MET A 184 -7.60 -13.85 -4.83
C MET A 184 -7.45 -12.59 -3.98
N THR A 185 -7.98 -12.65 -2.77
CA THR A 185 -7.90 -11.61 -1.75
C THR A 185 -7.75 -12.26 -0.38
N GLY A 186 -7.57 -11.50 0.66
CA GLY A 186 -7.64 -12.01 2.02
C GLY A 186 -6.69 -11.40 3.02
N LEU A 187 -7.00 -11.71 4.28
CA LEU A 187 -6.31 -11.26 5.49
C LEU A 187 -6.29 -9.74 5.60
N LEU A 188 -7.47 -9.14 5.64
CA LEU A 188 -7.63 -7.72 5.93
C LEU A 188 -7.37 -7.48 7.41
N MET A 189 -6.45 -6.57 7.72
CA MET A 189 -6.17 -6.13 9.08
C MET A 189 -6.59 -4.68 9.26
N MET A 190 -7.24 -4.38 10.40
CA MET A 190 -7.64 -3.01 10.73
C MET A 190 -7.43 -2.73 12.21
N PRO A 191 -6.51 -1.80 12.57
CA PRO A 191 -6.37 -1.34 13.94
C PRO A 191 -7.48 -0.33 14.27
N THR A 192 -8.10 -0.46 15.44
CA THR A 192 -9.20 0.40 15.89
C THR A 192 -9.11 0.75 17.37
N THR A 193 -9.84 1.79 17.78
CA THR A 193 -10.05 2.18 19.19
C THR A 193 -11.53 2.45 19.43
N GLY A 194 -11.96 2.45 20.70
CA GLY A 194 -13.35 2.76 21.08
C GLY A 194 -14.30 1.59 20.83
N ASP A 195 -15.54 1.89 20.44
CA ASP A 195 -16.61 0.90 20.29
C ASP A 195 -16.28 -0.14 19.18
N LEU A 196 -16.60 -1.40 19.47
CA LEU A 196 -16.41 -2.48 18.52
C LEU A 196 -17.40 -2.38 17.36
N LYS A 197 -16.85 -2.39 16.15
CA LYS A 197 -17.59 -2.57 14.89
C LYS A 197 -16.96 -3.75 14.16
N ILE A 198 -17.79 -4.66 13.65
CA ILE A 198 -17.34 -5.90 12.99
C ILE A 198 -17.66 -5.91 11.49
N GLN A 199 -18.31 -4.87 10.99
CA GLN A 199 -18.58 -4.67 9.56
C GLN A 199 -17.73 -3.52 9.03
N PRO A 200 -17.29 -3.54 7.77
CA PRO A 200 -16.44 -2.48 7.24
C PRO A 200 -17.16 -1.14 7.04
N GLY A 201 -18.49 -1.12 6.97
CA GLY A 201 -19.22 0.02 6.45
C GLY A 201 -19.04 0.18 4.95
N THR A 202 -19.45 1.33 4.42
CA THR A 202 -19.27 1.64 2.99
C THR A 202 -18.46 2.91 2.80
N GLU A 203 -17.92 3.10 1.59
CA GLU A 203 -17.20 4.33 1.23
C GLU A 203 -17.99 5.59 1.58
N LYS A 204 -19.31 5.59 1.29
CA LYS A 204 -20.21 6.73 1.54
C LYS A 204 -20.71 6.84 2.97
N GLN A 205 -20.65 5.76 3.72
CA GLN A 205 -21.14 5.64 5.09
C GLN A 205 -20.11 4.94 6.00
N PRO A 206 -18.92 5.53 6.18
CA PRO A 206 -17.85 4.90 6.96
C PRO A 206 -18.23 4.72 8.44
N ASP A 207 -19.11 5.57 8.99
CA ASP A 207 -19.54 5.51 10.39
C ASP A 207 -20.31 4.25 10.77
N TYR A 208 -20.88 3.54 9.78
CA TYR A 208 -21.59 2.28 10.04
C TYR A 208 -20.67 1.06 10.21
N GLY A 209 -19.37 1.24 10.05
CA GLY A 209 -18.42 0.15 10.15
C GLY A 209 -17.10 0.52 10.82
N TYR A 210 -16.12 -0.41 10.75
CA TYR A 210 -14.79 -0.22 11.30
C TYR A 210 -13.85 0.57 10.37
N ARG A 211 -14.26 0.93 9.19
CA ARG A 211 -13.50 1.77 8.24
C ARG A 211 -13.18 3.14 8.86
N SER A 212 -12.03 3.70 8.57
CA SER A 212 -11.61 5.01 9.05
C SER A 212 -11.44 6.00 7.93
N ARG A 213 -11.87 7.23 8.15
CA ARG A 213 -11.47 8.37 7.31
C ARG A 213 -9.97 8.58 7.40
N ILE A 214 -9.42 9.16 6.36
CA ILE A 214 -8.01 9.53 6.28
C ILE A 214 -7.84 10.96 5.80
N ASN A 215 -6.69 11.54 6.10
CA ASN A 215 -6.26 12.76 5.45
C ASN A 215 -5.23 12.41 4.37
N LYS A 216 -5.58 12.56 3.11
CA LYS A 216 -4.69 12.28 1.95
C LYS A 216 -3.33 12.97 2.04
N LYS A 217 -3.22 14.09 2.75
CA LYS A 217 -1.94 14.79 2.97
C LYS A 217 -0.99 14.03 3.90
N THR A 218 -1.50 13.08 4.69
CA THR A 218 -0.69 12.23 5.58
C THR A 218 -0.34 10.90 4.93
N GLU A 219 -0.91 10.61 3.77
CA GLU A 219 -0.67 9.37 3.05
C GLU A 219 0.68 9.43 2.33
N THR A 220 1.52 8.45 2.56
CA THR A 220 2.84 8.32 1.96
C THR A 220 3.01 6.94 1.36
N ALA A 221 3.44 6.87 0.11
CA ALA A 221 3.81 5.63 -0.56
C ALA A 221 5.12 5.79 -1.30
N ARG A 222 6.04 4.87 -1.06
CA ARG A 222 7.33 4.75 -1.74
C ARG A 222 7.75 3.28 -1.78
N ILE A 223 8.70 2.95 -2.60
CA ILE A 223 9.23 1.58 -2.64
C ILE A 223 9.57 1.12 -1.21
N GLY A 224 9.00 -0.01 -0.82
CA GLY A 224 9.22 -0.63 0.48
C GLY A 224 8.42 -0.07 1.65
N TYR A 225 7.61 0.98 1.43
CA TYR A 225 6.94 1.66 2.53
C TYR A 225 5.61 2.28 2.11
N TYR A 226 4.60 2.09 2.94
CA TYR A 226 3.35 2.83 2.90
C TYR A 226 2.98 3.29 4.31
N SER A 227 2.41 4.49 4.44
CA SER A 227 1.84 4.95 5.71
C SER A 227 0.67 5.89 5.53
N VAL A 228 -0.21 5.90 6.55
CA VAL A 228 -1.38 6.79 6.61
C VAL A 228 -1.84 6.96 8.06
N ASN A 229 -2.43 8.10 8.37
CA ASN A 229 -3.13 8.32 9.64
C ASN A 229 -4.62 7.98 9.48
N LEU A 230 -5.10 7.02 10.27
CA LEU A 230 -6.51 6.65 10.42
C LEU A 230 -7.16 7.65 11.38
N THR A 231 -7.81 8.68 10.83
CA THR A 231 -8.22 9.86 11.61
C THR A 231 -9.31 9.59 12.63
N ASP A 232 -10.24 8.66 12.35
CA ASP A 232 -11.33 8.32 13.25
C ASP A 232 -10.83 7.62 14.53
N TYR A 233 -9.69 6.91 14.44
CA TYR A 233 -9.07 6.18 15.53
C TYR A 233 -7.81 6.85 16.08
N ASN A 234 -7.29 7.88 15.39
CA ASN A 234 -6.01 8.51 15.67
C ASN A 234 -4.86 7.50 15.75
N ILE A 235 -4.78 6.62 14.75
CA ILE A 235 -3.76 5.58 14.63
C ILE A 235 -2.91 5.87 13.39
N GLN A 236 -1.57 5.91 13.57
CA GLN A 236 -0.65 5.89 12.45
C GLN A 236 -0.40 4.45 12.03
N ALA A 237 -0.75 4.10 10.79
CA ALA A 237 -0.46 2.81 10.19
C ALA A 237 0.75 2.90 9.26
N GLU A 238 1.67 1.95 9.36
CA GLU A 238 2.86 1.83 8.53
C GLU A 238 3.02 0.39 8.05
N LEU A 239 3.30 0.20 6.77
CA LEU A 239 3.36 -1.10 6.10
C LEU A 239 4.69 -1.30 5.41
N THR A 240 5.24 -2.50 5.52
CA THR A 240 6.34 -3.02 4.70
C THR A 240 6.16 -4.53 4.47
N ALA A 241 6.86 -5.10 3.50
CA ALA A 241 6.72 -6.51 3.18
C ALA A 241 8.02 -7.11 2.61
N THR A 242 8.08 -8.42 2.63
CA THR A 242 9.00 -9.25 1.86
C THR A 242 8.23 -10.02 0.80
N THR A 243 8.82 -11.04 0.20
CA THR A 243 8.16 -11.79 -0.89
C THR A 243 6.91 -12.53 -0.42
N ARG A 244 6.94 -13.16 0.77
CA ARG A 244 5.86 -14.01 1.30
C ARG A 244 5.40 -13.61 2.69
N SER A 245 5.94 -12.51 3.22
CA SER A 245 5.65 -12.07 4.57
C SER A 245 5.50 -10.56 4.63
N SER A 246 4.81 -10.06 5.64
CA SER A 246 4.61 -8.63 5.89
C SER A 246 5.05 -8.23 7.28
N LEU A 247 5.36 -6.95 7.46
CA LEU A 247 5.54 -6.32 8.77
C LEU A 247 4.75 -5.02 8.78
N GLN A 248 3.84 -4.89 9.73
CA GLN A 248 2.97 -3.73 9.90
C GLN A 248 3.22 -3.14 11.28
N ARG A 249 3.23 -1.80 11.39
CA ARG A 249 3.36 -1.08 12.65
C ARG A 249 2.17 -0.13 12.80
N TYR A 250 1.52 -0.19 13.96
CA TYR A 250 0.36 0.62 14.29
C TYR A 250 0.64 1.41 15.56
N THR A 251 0.80 2.73 15.47
CA THR A 251 1.00 3.61 16.61
C THR A 251 -0.33 4.17 17.07
N PHE A 252 -0.72 3.86 18.30
CA PHE A 252 -1.99 4.25 18.89
C PHE A 252 -1.86 5.59 19.62
N ASN A 253 -2.12 6.69 18.91
CA ASN A 253 -2.12 8.03 19.51
C ASN A 253 -3.36 8.29 20.40
N LYS A 254 -4.30 7.36 20.42
CA LYS A 254 -5.41 7.21 21.36
C LYS A 254 -5.52 5.71 21.69
N ALA A 255 -5.52 5.37 22.97
CA ALA A 255 -5.50 3.98 23.44
C ALA A 255 -6.77 3.59 24.23
N GLU A 256 -7.93 4.10 23.81
CA GLU A 256 -9.22 3.70 24.38
C GLU A 256 -9.67 2.40 23.72
N GLN A 257 -9.67 1.30 24.48
CA GLN A 257 -10.00 -0.04 23.95
C GLN A 257 -9.25 -0.38 22.65
N PRO A 258 -7.90 -0.34 22.66
CA PRO A 258 -7.11 -0.57 21.46
C PRO A 258 -7.21 -2.02 21.02
N ARG A 259 -7.43 -2.25 19.73
CA ARG A 259 -7.55 -3.59 19.15
C ARG A 259 -7.08 -3.63 17.71
N ILE A 260 -6.78 -4.86 17.25
CA ILE A 260 -6.54 -5.16 15.84
C ILE A 260 -7.57 -6.20 15.40
N LEU A 261 -8.34 -5.85 14.38
CA LEU A 261 -9.27 -6.76 13.71
C LEU A 261 -8.53 -7.49 12.58
N VAL A 262 -8.89 -8.75 12.36
CA VAL A 262 -8.56 -9.52 11.15
C VAL A 262 -9.86 -10.01 10.55
N ASP A 263 -10.25 -9.40 9.45
CA ASP A 263 -11.45 -9.77 8.72
C ASP A 263 -11.10 -10.77 7.62
N PHE A 264 -11.77 -11.92 7.63
CA PHE A 264 -11.49 -13.02 6.69
C PHE A 264 -12.39 -12.99 5.47
N PHE A 265 -13.42 -12.13 5.48
CA PHE A 265 -14.34 -12.00 4.36
C PHE A 265 -14.00 -10.81 3.46
N PHE A 266 -13.57 -9.69 4.01
CA PHE A 266 -13.20 -8.50 3.26
C PHE A 266 -11.68 -8.41 3.01
N PRO A 267 -11.22 -7.70 1.97
CA PRO A 267 -12.03 -7.16 0.87
C PRO A 267 -12.54 -8.31 0.00
N ALA A 268 -13.76 -8.15 -0.54
CA ALA A 268 -14.35 -9.11 -1.46
C ALA A 268 -14.49 -8.48 -2.85
N GLU A 269 -14.12 -9.25 -3.86
CA GLU A 269 -14.24 -8.84 -5.25
C GLU A 269 -15.00 -9.92 -6.05
N TYR A 270 -15.73 -9.53 -7.08
CA TYR A 270 -16.56 -10.43 -7.89
C TYR A 270 -17.49 -11.30 -7.02
N ASP A 271 -17.60 -12.58 -7.38
CA ASP A 271 -18.37 -13.57 -6.66
C ASP A 271 -17.55 -14.29 -5.57
N TRP A 272 -16.63 -13.57 -4.95
CA TRP A 272 -15.78 -14.14 -3.92
C TRP A 272 -16.56 -14.50 -2.65
N ASN A 273 -16.26 -15.65 -2.09
CA ASN A 273 -16.88 -16.17 -0.88
C ASN A 273 -15.83 -16.76 0.06
N LEU A 274 -16.05 -16.58 1.34
CA LEU A 274 -15.38 -17.34 2.38
C LEU A 274 -16.18 -18.62 2.62
N ASP A 275 -15.62 -19.79 2.28
CA ASP A 275 -16.28 -21.08 2.47
C ASP A 275 -16.09 -21.60 3.89
N ASP A 276 -14.86 -21.45 4.43
CA ASP A 276 -14.50 -21.94 5.75
C ASP A 276 -13.32 -21.15 6.32
N VAL A 277 -13.17 -21.16 7.65
CA VAL A 277 -12.11 -20.47 8.35
C VAL A 277 -11.69 -21.26 9.58
N TYR A 278 -10.41 -21.29 9.86
CA TYR A 278 -9.82 -21.80 11.06
C TYR A 278 -8.76 -20.85 11.60
N VAL A 279 -8.88 -20.47 12.85
CA VAL A 279 -7.89 -19.67 13.57
C VAL A 279 -7.68 -20.27 14.94
N LYS A 280 -6.43 -20.34 15.37
CA LYS A 280 -6.04 -20.82 16.69
C LYS A 280 -5.10 -19.81 17.33
N LYS A 281 -5.33 -19.53 18.59
CA LYS A 281 -4.39 -18.85 19.47
C LYS A 281 -3.27 -19.83 19.83
N VAL A 282 -2.03 -19.51 19.44
CA VAL A 282 -0.84 -20.32 19.79
C VAL A 282 -0.25 -19.84 21.10
N SER A 283 -0.23 -18.52 21.29
CA SER A 283 0.23 -17.86 22.52
C SER A 283 -0.44 -16.49 22.65
N ASP A 284 -0.09 -15.71 23.65
CA ASP A 284 -0.55 -14.32 23.77
C ASP A 284 0.09 -13.37 22.75
N THR A 285 1.06 -13.86 21.97
CA THR A 285 1.73 -13.08 20.90
C THR A 285 1.66 -13.77 19.55
N GLU A 286 0.88 -14.85 19.39
CA GLU A 286 0.85 -15.57 18.12
C GLU A 286 -0.50 -16.23 17.87
N ILE A 287 -0.98 -16.07 16.63
CA ILE A 287 -2.11 -16.81 16.07
C ILE A 287 -1.69 -17.47 14.76
N GLU A 288 -2.33 -18.58 14.46
CA GLU A 288 -2.17 -19.29 13.17
C GLU A 288 -3.54 -19.72 12.63
N GLY A 289 -3.62 -19.94 11.33
CA GLY A 289 -4.87 -20.37 10.76
C GLY A 289 -4.85 -20.50 9.25
N TRP A 290 -6.04 -20.66 8.71
CA TRP A 290 -6.29 -20.65 7.27
C TRP A 290 -7.71 -20.18 6.95
N THR A 291 -7.87 -19.65 5.76
CA THR A 291 -9.17 -19.38 5.13
C THR A 291 -9.32 -20.24 3.90
N LEU A 292 -10.51 -20.78 3.66
CA LEU A 292 -10.88 -21.46 2.44
C LEU A 292 -11.77 -20.54 1.63
N ASN A 293 -11.28 -20.13 0.49
CA ASN A 293 -11.88 -19.12 -0.35
C ASN A 293 -12.35 -19.71 -1.67
N ASP A 294 -13.46 -19.19 -2.19
CA ASP A 294 -14.05 -19.61 -3.45
C ASP A 294 -14.40 -18.35 -4.26
N CYS A 295 -13.74 -18.13 -5.36
CA CYS A 295 -14.12 -17.09 -6.31
C CYS A 295 -14.79 -17.72 -7.51
N ARG A 296 -16.08 -17.42 -7.69
CA ARG A 296 -16.87 -17.85 -8.84
C ARG A 296 -16.91 -16.73 -9.86
N SER A 297 -15.90 -16.66 -10.69
CA SER A 297 -15.93 -15.76 -11.82
C SER A 297 -16.98 -16.24 -12.83
N THR A 298 -18.01 -15.41 -13.03
CA THR A 298 -19.03 -15.68 -14.03
C THR A 298 -18.44 -15.59 -15.43
N GLY A 299 -18.25 -16.71 -16.07
CA GLY A 299 -18.17 -16.83 -17.52
C GLY A 299 -16.84 -17.16 -18.16
N TYR A 300 -15.66 -16.87 -17.59
CA TYR A 300 -14.41 -17.10 -18.33
C TYR A 300 -13.37 -17.99 -17.65
N HIS A 301 -13.38 -18.18 -16.35
CA HIS A 301 -12.27 -18.83 -15.64
C HIS A 301 -12.67 -19.98 -14.70
N GLY A 302 -13.94 -20.34 -14.62
CA GLY A 302 -14.39 -21.41 -13.72
C GLY A 302 -14.32 -21.02 -12.24
N VAL A 303 -14.50 -22.01 -11.36
CA VAL A 303 -14.40 -21.83 -9.90
C VAL A 303 -12.92 -21.86 -9.53
N GLN A 304 -12.42 -20.75 -8.95
CA GLN A 304 -11.10 -20.71 -8.36
C GLN A 304 -11.21 -20.86 -6.84
N ARG A 305 -10.76 -21.99 -6.35
CA ARG A 305 -10.81 -22.32 -4.92
C ARG A 305 -9.40 -22.43 -4.38
N TYR A 306 -9.10 -21.69 -3.30
CA TYR A 306 -7.79 -21.73 -2.67
C TYR A 306 -7.90 -21.68 -1.16
N LYS A 307 -6.91 -22.26 -0.50
CA LYS A 307 -6.73 -22.18 0.94
C LYS A 307 -5.53 -21.28 1.21
N LEU A 308 -5.78 -20.20 1.95
CA LEU A 308 -4.73 -19.27 2.37
C LEU A 308 -4.39 -19.56 3.83
N HIS A 309 -3.18 -20.07 4.06
CA HIS A 309 -2.64 -20.32 5.38
C HIS A 309 -1.85 -19.10 5.85
N PHE A 310 -1.89 -18.85 7.15
CA PHE A 310 -1.16 -17.73 7.75
C PHE A 310 -0.64 -18.03 9.14
N VAL A 311 0.41 -17.33 9.53
CA VAL A 311 0.92 -17.19 10.90
C VAL A 311 1.12 -15.70 11.14
N MET A 312 0.54 -15.18 12.23
CA MET A 312 0.69 -13.80 12.67
C MET A 312 1.34 -13.76 14.04
N GLN A 313 2.43 -12.99 14.15
CA GLN A 313 3.13 -12.77 15.41
C GLN A 313 3.08 -11.28 15.75
N PHE A 314 2.96 -10.99 17.03
CA PHE A 314 2.84 -9.65 17.59
C PHE A 314 4.03 -9.39 18.52
N ASP A 315 4.60 -8.19 18.48
CA ASP A 315 5.72 -7.81 19.35
C ASP A 315 5.27 -7.54 20.80
N LYS A 316 3.96 -7.33 21.01
CA LYS A 316 3.34 -7.15 22.31
C LYS A 316 2.23 -8.17 22.52
N PRO A 317 2.03 -8.67 23.76
CA PRO A 317 0.95 -9.62 24.02
C PRO A 317 -0.42 -8.94 23.90
N PHE A 318 -1.34 -9.63 23.24
CA PHE A 318 -2.75 -9.27 23.29
C PHE A 318 -3.40 -9.86 24.57
N LYS A 319 -4.33 -9.10 25.13
CA LYS A 319 -5.06 -9.49 26.34
C LYS A 319 -6.04 -10.62 26.10
N THR A 320 -6.79 -10.52 24.99
CA THR A 320 -7.83 -11.49 24.61
C THR A 320 -7.86 -11.65 23.10
N MET A 321 -8.15 -12.88 22.66
CA MET A 321 -8.61 -13.14 21.32
C MET A 321 -10.14 -13.33 21.36
N ASN A 322 -10.84 -12.61 20.50
CA ASN A 322 -12.28 -12.68 20.31
C ASN A 322 -12.55 -12.91 18.84
N GLY A 323 -13.80 -13.23 18.49
CA GLY A 323 -14.16 -13.43 17.09
C GLY A 323 -15.62 -13.14 16.81
N TRP A 324 -15.93 -13.09 15.54
CA TRP A 324 -17.32 -13.05 15.09
C TRP A 324 -17.56 -14.05 13.95
N ILE A 325 -18.78 -14.53 13.89
CA ILE A 325 -19.32 -15.27 12.75
C ILE A 325 -20.67 -14.65 12.45
N ARG A 326 -20.80 -14.05 11.26
CA ARG A 326 -21.93 -13.21 10.91
C ARG A 326 -22.06 -12.06 11.93
N ASN A 327 -23.23 -11.81 12.45
CA ASN A 327 -23.47 -10.75 13.45
C ASN A 327 -23.26 -11.21 14.91
N LYS A 328 -22.80 -12.45 15.13
CA LYS A 328 -22.60 -12.96 16.48
C LYS A 328 -21.15 -12.88 16.91
N VAL A 329 -20.90 -12.16 18.00
CA VAL A 329 -19.59 -12.02 18.63
C VAL A 329 -19.39 -13.10 19.69
N TYR A 330 -18.18 -13.63 19.75
CA TYR A 330 -17.71 -14.63 20.70
C TYR A 330 -16.48 -14.06 21.42
N SER A 331 -16.54 -13.97 22.73
CA SER A 331 -15.47 -13.38 23.55
C SER A 331 -14.55 -14.43 24.14
N GLN A 332 -13.25 -14.08 24.28
CA GLN A 332 -12.24 -14.89 24.95
C GLN A 332 -12.13 -16.30 24.37
N ILE A 333 -12.04 -16.40 23.05
CA ILE A 333 -11.91 -17.68 22.35
C ILE A 333 -10.44 -18.06 22.18
N GLU A 334 -10.16 -19.36 22.22
CA GLU A 334 -8.84 -19.92 21.90
C GLU A 334 -8.78 -20.41 20.43
N GLN A 335 -9.96 -20.57 19.82
CA GLN A 335 -10.08 -21.06 18.45
C GLN A 335 -11.38 -20.55 17.81
N LEU A 336 -11.29 -20.22 16.54
CA LEU A 336 -12.44 -19.99 15.67
C LEU A 336 -12.40 -21.00 14.53
N HIS A 337 -13.45 -21.77 14.37
CA HIS A 337 -13.59 -22.70 13.26
C HIS A 337 -15.03 -22.75 12.80
N LYS A 338 -15.23 -22.65 11.50
CA LYS A 338 -16.53 -22.83 10.89
C LYS A 338 -16.39 -23.73 9.67
N SER A 339 -16.74 -24.99 9.84
CA SER A 339 -16.97 -25.93 8.75
C SER A 339 -18.46 -26.02 8.45
N ASN A 340 -18.83 -26.31 7.19
CA ASN A 340 -20.20 -26.59 6.74
C ASN A 340 -21.16 -25.39 6.59
N MET A 341 -20.78 -24.39 5.81
CA MET A 341 -21.75 -23.46 5.24
C MET A 341 -22.40 -24.06 4.00
N LYS A 342 -23.72 -24.31 4.09
CA LYS A 342 -24.49 -24.94 3.01
C LYS A 342 -24.98 -23.97 1.93
N SER A 343 -25.00 -22.69 2.19
CA SER A 343 -25.52 -21.72 1.23
C SER A 343 -24.36 -20.97 0.56
N ARG A 344 -24.27 -21.15 -0.73
CA ARG A 344 -23.38 -20.41 -1.62
C ARG A 344 -24.25 -19.47 -2.42
N GLN A 345 -24.25 -18.23 -2.10
CA GLN A 345 -24.89 -17.22 -2.95
C GLN A 345 -23.83 -16.39 -3.64
N VAL A 346 -24.01 -16.24 -4.94
CA VAL A 346 -23.17 -15.40 -5.79
C VAL A 346 -23.31 -13.95 -5.34
N PHE A 347 -22.19 -13.29 -5.14
CA PHE A 347 -22.15 -11.88 -4.79
C PHE A 347 -22.40 -11.06 -6.05
N THR A 348 -23.59 -10.50 -6.17
CA THR A 348 -23.82 -9.36 -7.06
C THR A 348 -24.08 -8.13 -6.20
N VAL A 349 -23.77 -6.94 -6.71
CA VAL A 349 -24.02 -5.66 -6.01
C VAL A 349 -25.46 -5.50 -5.55
N GLU A 350 -26.36 -6.19 -6.22
CA GLU A 350 -27.79 -6.14 -5.97
C GLU A 350 -28.28 -7.13 -4.90
N ASN A 351 -27.47 -8.15 -4.57
CA ASN A 351 -27.81 -9.20 -3.62
C ASN A 351 -26.92 -9.14 -2.37
N ASN A 352 -27.26 -8.25 -1.47
CA ASN A 352 -26.79 -8.28 -0.08
C ASN A 352 -27.43 -9.49 0.63
N SER A 353 -27.06 -10.71 0.23
CA SER A 353 -27.67 -11.89 0.82
C SER A 353 -27.06 -12.15 2.19
N GLN A 354 -27.94 -12.26 3.18
CA GLN A 354 -27.60 -12.51 4.58
C GLN A 354 -26.96 -13.90 4.84
N ASP A 355 -26.73 -14.69 3.80
CA ASP A 355 -26.29 -16.08 3.90
C ASP A 355 -24.77 -16.29 3.72
N LYS A 356 -23.99 -15.22 3.46
CA LYS A 356 -22.55 -15.33 3.34
C LYS A 356 -21.88 -15.58 4.68
N LEU A 357 -20.77 -16.32 4.66
CA LEU A 357 -19.90 -16.41 5.82
C LEU A 357 -19.12 -15.09 5.93
N ASP A 358 -19.52 -14.29 6.90
CA ASP A 358 -18.79 -13.15 7.37
C ASP A 358 -18.18 -13.57 8.71
N ALA A 359 -16.86 -13.63 8.77
CA ALA A 359 -16.14 -14.08 9.96
C ALA A 359 -14.82 -13.33 10.10
N GLY A 360 -14.45 -13.10 11.33
CA GLY A 360 -13.17 -12.49 11.67
C GLY A 360 -12.83 -12.68 13.14
N ILE A 361 -11.69 -12.18 13.51
CA ILE A 361 -11.23 -12.08 14.89
C ILE A 361 -10.85 -10.65 15.23
N PHE A 362 -10.83 -10.36 16.53
CA PHE A 362 -10.19 -9.15 17.03
C PHE A 362 -9.42 -9.46 18.30
N LEU A 363 -8.27 -8.82 18.40
CA LEU A 363 -7.31 -8.96 19.49
C LEU A 363 -7.30 -7.66 20.30
N ASP A 364 -7.68 -7.72 21.55
CA ASP A 364 -7.64 -6.57 22.45
C ASP A 364 -6.25 -6.46 23.09
N PHE A 365 -5.74 -5.23 23.17
CA PHE A 365 -4.43 -4.95 23.75
C PHE A 365 -4.56 -4.10 25.02
N ASN A 366 -3.48 -4.08 25.80
CA ASN A 366 -3.33 -3.15 26.92
C ASN A 366 -2.20 -2.19 26.58
N LEU A 367 -2.56 -1.03 26.02
CA LEU A 367 -1.63 -0.02 25.51
C LEU A 367 -1.84 1.32 26.20
N ASN A 368 -0.76 2.10 26.28
CA ASN A 368 -0.82 3.51 26.58
C ASN A 368 -0.89 4.35 25.28
N THR A 369 -1.34 5.59 25.42
CA THR A 369 -1.29 6.56 24.32
C THR A 369 0.15 6.75 23.85
N GLY A 370 0.38 6.60 22.54
CA GLY A 370 1.70 6.66 21.92
C GLY A 370 2.41 5.32 21.79
N ASP A 371 1.87 4.23 22.39
CA ASP A 371 2.41 2.89 22.15
C ASP A 371 2.13 2.43 20.73
N ASP A 372 3.04 1.65 20.19
CA ASP A 372 2.86 0.93 18.92
C ASP A 372 2.68 -0.58 19.14
N VAL A 373 2.09 -1.24 18.18
CA VAL A 373 2.06 -2.69 18.02
C VAL A 373 2.57 -3.03 16.65
N MET A 374 3.57 -3.91 16.59
CA MET A 374 4.03 -4.49 15.33
C MET A 374 3.45 -5.88 15.13
N VAL A 375 3.03 -6.15 13.89
CA VAL A 375 2.53 -7.44 13.46
C VAL A 375 3.32 -7.91 12.27
N ARG A 376 3.92 -9.10 12.37
CA ARG A 376 4.53 -9.78 11.23
C ARG A 376 3.70 -10.99 10.83
N THR A 377 3.44 -11.12 9.54
CA THR A 377 2.55 -12.16 9.00
C THR A 377 3.24 -12.90 7.87
N GLY A 378 3.33 -14.22 7.99
CA GLY A 378 3.72 -15.10 6.89
C GLY A 378 2.50 -15.75 6.27
N ILE A 379 2.48 -15.90 4.95
CA ILE A 379 1.40 -16.56 4.23
C ILE A 379 1.90 -17.70 3.36
N SER A 380 1.04 -18.68 3.09
CA SER A 380 1.30 -19.81 2.19
C SER A 380 0.00 -20.37 1.62
N LEU A 381 0.05 -20.86 0.40
CA LEU A 381 -1.06 -21.64 -0.17
C LEU A 381 -0.96 -23.15 0.17
N VAL A 382 0.18 -23.59 0.70
CA VAL A 382 0.48 -25.02 0.93
C VAL A 382 0.09 -25.49 2.33
N SER A 383 0.57 -24.79 3.37
CA SER A 383 0.33 -25.19 4.76
C SER A 383 0.62 -24.05 5.76
N ILE A 384 0.12 -24.20 7.01
CA ILE A 384 0.48 -23.32 8.13
C ILE A 384 2.00 -23.40 8.42
N ASP A 385 2.59 -24.60 8.36
CA ASP A 385 4.03 -24.78 8.59
C ASP A 385 4.86 -24.01 7.55
N ASN A 386 4.41 -23.99 6.30
CA ASN A 386 5.08 -23.22 5.25
C ASN A 386 4.88 -21.71 5.44
N ALA A 387 3.71 -21.26 5.89
CA ALA A 387 3.49 -19.86 6.25
C ALA A 387 4.44 -19.43 7.39
N ARG A 388 4.63 -20.30 8.37
CA ARG A 388 5.59 -20.10 9.46
C ARG A 388 7.03 -20.06 8.95
N LEU A 389 7.39 -20.98 8.08
CA LEU A 389 8.72 -21.02 7.47
C LEU A 389 9.01 -19.77 6.64
N ASN A 390 8.05 -19.32 5.84
CA ASN A 390 8.15 -18.07 5.08
C ASN A 390 8.40 -16.86 6.00
N LEU A 391 7.65 -16.78 7.11
CA LEU A 391 7.81 -15.71 8.10
C LEU A 391 9.19 -15.76 8.78
N GLU A 392 9.62 -16.95 9.15
CA GLU A 392 10.90 -17.17 9.84
C GLU A 392 12.08 -16.79 8.94
N GLU A 393 12.10 -17.28 7.71
CA GLU A 393 13.21 -17.07 6.77
C GLU A 393 13.27 -15.65 6.22
N GLU A 394 12.10 -15.01 6.01
CA GLU A 394 12.07 -13.73 5.33
C GLU A 394 12.04 -12.52 6.28
N ILE A 395 11.53 -12.65 7.50
CA ILE A 395 11.45 -11.53 8.44
C ILE A 395 12.05 -11.86 9.79
N ALA A 396 11.61 -12.97 10.46
CA ALA A 396 11.94 -13.18 11.86
C ALA A 396 13.45 -13.34 12.09
N ARG A 397 14.09 -14.19 11.30
CA ARG A 397 15.53 -14.47 11.41
C ARG A 397 16.40 -13.32 10.92
N PRO A 398 16.18 -12.74 9.71
CA PRO A 398 17.08 -11.70 9.19
C PRO A 398 16.88 -10.32 9.85
N PHE A 399 15.67 -9.99 10.28
CA PHE A 399 15.33 -8.63 10.69
C PHE A 399 14.71 -8.52 12.10
N GLY A 400 14.15 -9.61 12.62
CA GLY A 400 13.41 -9.58 13.91
C GLY A 400 12.19 -8.66 13.82
N TRP A 401 12.19 -7.62 14.63
CA TRP A 401 11.18 -6.56 14.68
C TRP A 401 11.70 -5.22 14.10
N ASN A 402 12.82 -5.23 13.38
CA ASN A 402 13.39 -4.02 12.82
C ASN A 402 12.68 -3.64 11.51
N PHE A 403 11.64 -2.82 11.63
CA PHE A 403 10.82 -2.35 10.52
C PHE A 403 11.65 -1.66 9.43
N ASP A 404 12.57 -0.78 9.81
CA ASP A 404 13.36 0.02 8.87
C ASP A 404 14.33 -0.85 8.06
N LYS A 405 14.85 -1.94 8.65
CA LYS A 405 15.68 -2.90 7.89
C LYS A 405 14.88 -3.65 6.83
N VAL A 406 13.62 -4.00 7.10
CA VAL A 406 12.74 -4.62 6.09
C VAL A 406 12.47 -3.65 4.95
N VAL A 407 12.17 -2.38 5.26
CA VAL A 407 12.03 -1.31 4.27
C VAL A 407 13.28 -1.18 3.40
N THR A 408 14.46 -1.10 4.04
CA THR A 408 15.74 -0.97 3.34
C THR A 408 16.01 -2.17 2.44
N ASN A 409 15.80 -3.40 2.92
CA ASN A 409 15.95 -4.62 2.12
C ASN A 409 15.10 -4.59 0.85
N GLN A 410 13.85 -4.15 0.95
CA GLN A 410 12.98 -4.03 -0.20
C GLN A 410 13.46 -2.96 -1.19
N GLN A 411 13.88 -1.81 -0.67
CA GLN A 411 14.44 -0.73 -1.48
C GLN A 411 15.71 -1.17 -2.24
N ASP A 412 16.61 -1.86 -1.57
CA ASP A 412 17.87 -2.33 -2.18
C ASP A 412 17.60 -3.42 -3.24
N THR A 413 16.61 -4.27 -3.01
CA THR A 413 16.18 -5.28 -4.00
C THR A 413 15.67 -4.62 -5.29
N TRP A 414 14.78 -3.62 -5.16
CA TRP A 414 14.27 -2.86 -6.30
C TRP A 414 15.36 -2.04 -6.99
N GLU A 415 16.23 -1.39 -6.23
CA GLU A 415 17.34 -0.61 -6.79
C GLU A 415 18.28 -1.50 -7.61
N THR A 416 18.64 -2.68 -7.07
CA THR A 416 19.47 -3.66 -7.79
C THR A 416 18.81 -4.09 -9.13
N LEU A 417 17.49 -4.23 -9.14
CA LEU A 417 16.75 -4.56 -10.35
C LEU A 417 16.73 -3.39 -11.35
N PHE A 418 16.50 -2.17 -10.86
CA PHE A 418 16.43 -0.96 -11.69
C PHE A 418 17.77 -0.56 -12.28
N GLN A 419 18.90 -0.84 -11.60
CA GLN A 419 20.24 -0.60 -12.12
C GLN A 419 20.57 -1.38 -13.40
N ARG A 420 19.78 -2.40 -13.74
CA ARG A 420 19.93 -3.13 -15.02
C ARG A 420 19.47 -2.32 -16.22
N VAL A 421 18.71 -1.26 -16.01
CA VAL A 421 18.15 -0.40 -17.06
C VAL A 421 18.33 1.05 -16.64
N SER A 422 18.98 1.86 -17.48
CA SER A 422 19.14 3.28 -17.22
C SER A 422 18.64 4.12 -18.38
N ILE A 423 18.12 5.31 -18.04
CA ILE A 423 17.77 6.33 -19.03
C ILE A 423 18.53 7.61 -18.74
N THR A 424 18.96 8.29 -19.79
CA THR A 424 19.62 9.60 -19.69
C THR A 424 18.68 10.68 -20.16
N THR A 425 18.21 11.50 -19.25
CA THR A 425 17.39 12.69 -19.53
C THR A 425 17.45 13.64 -18.35
N ASP A 426 17.38 14.95 -18.59
CA ASP A 426 17.28 15.97 -17.56
C ASP A 426 15.81 16.22 -17.13
N ASN A 427 14.85 15.65 -17.85
CA ASN A 427 13.43 15.79 -17.54
C ASN A 427 13.03 14.82 -16.42
N TYR A 428 12.74 15.37 -15.24
CA TYR A 428 12.34 14.60 -14.05
C TYR A 428 11.07 13.78 -14.31
N LEU A 429 10.06 14.37 -14.94
CA LEU A 429 8.78 13.71 -15.20
C LEU A 429 8.94 12.50 -16.14
N LEU A 430 9.83 12.57 -17.12
CA LEU A 430 10.14 11.42 -17.97
C LEU A 430 10.84 10.30 -17.19
N LYS A 431 11.76 10.64 -16.30
CA LYS A 431 12.37 9.64 -15.38
C LYS A 431 11.31 9.01 -14.49
N GLN A 432 10.45 9.82 -13.89
CA GLN A 432 9.37 9.33 -13.03
C GLN A 432 8.45 8.37 -13.79
N LYS A 433 7.98 8.76 -14.98
CA LYS A 433 7.15 7.91 -15.84
C LYS A 433 7.85 6.59 -16.20
N PHE A 434 9.12 6.65 -16.55
CA PHE A 434 9.89 5.46 -16.91
C PHE A 434 10.00 4.47 -15.74
N TYR A 435 10.50 4.93 -14.59
CA TYR A 435 10.70 4.05 -13.44
C TYR A 435 9.37 3.59 -12.81
N THR A 436 8.34 4.43 -12.83
CA THR A 436 7.00 4.03 -12.40
C THR A 436 6.43 2.93 -13.29
N ASN A 437 6.55 3.05 -14.62
CA ASN A 437 6.08 2.02 -15.53
C ASN A 437 6.90 0.74 -15.43
N LEU A 438 8.22 0.84 -15.23
CA LEU A 438 9.07 -0.32 -14.96
C LEU A 438 8.65 -1.04 -13.66
N TYR A 439 8.41 -0.29 -12.58
CA TYR A 439 7.84 -0.83 -11.35
C TYR A 439 6.52 -1.55 -11.60
N ARG A 440 5.57 -0.90 -12.29
CA ARG A 440 4.25 -1.44 -12.59
C ARG A 440 4.26 -2.65 -13.53
N SER A 441 5.30 -2.81 -14.34
CA SER A 441 5.43 -4.01 -15.20
C SER A 441 5.85 -5.26 -14.43
N ILE A 442 6.44 -5.11 -13.26
CA ILE A 442 7.03 -6.19 -12.46
C ILE A 442 6.23 -6.43 -11.17
N SER A 443 5.84 -5.38 -10.46
CA SER A 443 5.21 -5.48 -9.13
C SER A 443 3.91 -6.29 -9.09
N PRO A 444 3.04 -6.33 -10.13
CA PRO A 444 1.86 -7.19 -10.12
C PRO A 444 2.14 -8.66 -10.41
N ARG A 445 3.36 -9.00 -10.85
CA ARG A 445 3.73 -10.40 -11.10
C ARG A 445 3.95 -11.13 -9.78
N THR A 446 3.52 -12.39 -9.71
CA THR A 446 3.52 -13.15 -8.46
C THR A 446 4.17 -14.52 -8.65
N ILE A 447 4.99 -14.91 -7.69
CA ILE A 447 5.41 -16.30 -7.52
C ILE A 447 4.50 -16.95 -6.47
N TRP A 448 4.20 -18.23 -6.67
CA TRP A 448 3.24 -18.96 -5.84
C TRP A 448 3.88 -20.12 -5.07
N ASN A 449 5.19 -20.18 -5.01
CA ASN A 449 5.91 -21.16 -4.22
C ASN A 449 6.41 -20.55 -2.90
N ASP A 450 6.48 -21.39 -1.88
CA ASP A 450 7.05 -21.06 -0.58
C ASP A 450 8.59 -20.99 -0.62
N VAL A 451 9.22 -20.51 0.45
CA VAL A 451 10.67 -20.33 0.51
C VAL A 451 11.45 -21.64 0.34
N ASN A 452 10.85 -22.77 0.73
CA ASN A 452 11.40 -24.12 0.52
C ASN A 452 11.18 -24.66 -0.91
N GLY A 453 10.55 -23.87 -1.78
CA GLY A 453 10.24 -24.24 -3.16
C GLY A 453 8.92 -25.00 -3.35
N GLU A 454 8.21 -25.35 -2.29
CA GLU A 454 6.91 -26.01 -2.36
C GLU A 454 5.83 -25.10 -2.94
N TRP A 455 4.92 -25.70 -3.69
CA TRP A 455 3.76 -25.02 -4.29
C TRP A 455 2.58 -26.00 -4.40
N ILE A 456 1.40 -25.45 -4.63
CA ILE A 456 0.17 -26.20 -4.86
C ILE A 456 -0.51 -25.66 -6.13
N ASP A 457 -1.01 -26.55 -6.98
CA ASP A 457 -1.80 -26.18 -8.15
C ASP A 457 -3.29 -26.01 -7.80
N MET A 458 -4.07 -25.56 -8.77
CA MET A 458 -5.52 -25.35 -8.59
C MET A 458 -6.31 -26.66 -8.39
N ASN A 459 -5.72 -27.81 -8.68
CA ASN A 459 -6.32 -29.14 -8.46
C ASN A 459 -5.95 -29.72 -7.09
N GLY A 460 -5.15 -28.99 -6.30
CA GLY A 460 -4.67 -29.44 -5.00
C GLY A 460 -3.41 -30.33 -5.05
N ASN A 461 -2.78 -30.48 -6.22
CA ASN A 461 -1.55 -31.24 -6.33
C ASN A 461 -0.37 -30.41 -5.81
N LYS A 462 0.41 -30.99 -4.91
CA LYS A 462 1.62 -30.37 -4.38
C LYS A 462 2.82 -30.70 -5.27
N GLY A 463 3.68 -29.72 -5.46
CA GLY A 463 4.95 -29.86 -6.14
C GLY A 463 6.05 -29.10 -5.41
N SER A 464 7.28 -29.26 -5.86
CA SER A 464 8.44 -28.56 -5.32
C SER A 464 9.42 -28.22 -6.43
N TYR A 465 9.89 -26.98 -6.45
CA TYR A 465 11.05 -26.59 -7.24
C TYR A 465 12.31 -26.90 -6.44
N ARG A 466 13.18 -27.75 -6.97
CA ARG A 466 14.53 -27.86 -6.42
C ARG A 466 15.24 -26.53 -6.73
N GLN A 467 15.59 -25.77 -5.72
CA GLN A 467 16.51 -24.65 -5.91
C GLN A 467 17.80 -25.21 -6.51
N ALA A 468 18.13 -24.81 -7.72
CA ALA A 468 19.48 -24.99 -8.23
C ALA A 468 20.40 -24.19 -7.30
N ARG A 469 21.25 -24.88 -6.54
CA ARG A 469 22.27 -24.30 -5.67
C ARG A 469 23.33 -23.58 -6.49
#